data_1ade875650a6478c896ff99c022a65b3
#
_entry.id   1ade875650a6478c896ff99c022a65b3
#
_cell.length_a   1.000
_cell.length_b   1.000
_cell.length_c   1.000
_cell.angle_alpha   90.00
_cell.angle_beta   90.00
_cell.angle_gamma   90.00
#
_symmetry.space_group_name_H-M   'P 1'
#
loop_
_entity.id
_entity.type
_entity.pdbx_description
1 polymer ?
#
loop_
_entity_poly.entity_id
_entity_poly.type
_entity_poly.pdbx_seq_one_letter_code
_entity_poly.pdbx_strand_id
1 'polypeptide(L)'
;YKCYVQVNIEKLPEGWSRDRIMQDINALGVPCFSGSCSEVYLEHAFDHTPWRPEKRLENAKKLGETSLMFLVHPTLSEQSMQKTIAAIHAVIAKI
;
A
#
# COMPACT_ATOMS: atom_id res chain seq x y z
N TYR A 1 -7.67 -9.18 -8.68
CA TYR A 1 -8.05 -7.84 -9.09
C TYR A 1 -7.27 -6.76 -8.35
N LYS A 2 -6.59 -7.16 -7.33
CA LYS A 2 -5.64 -6.32 -6.56
C LYS A 2 -4.38 -7.12 -6.30
N CYS A 3 -3.22 -6.53 -6.55
CA CYS A 3 -1.93 -7.08 -6.17
C CYS A 3 -1.41 -6.30 -4.97
N TYR A 4 -1.27 -6.97 -3.84
CA TYR A 4 -0.69 -6.40 -2.64
C TYR A 4 0.79 -6.76 -2.54
N VAL A 5 1.59 -5.76 -2.22
CA VAL A 5 3.00 -5.93 -1.86
C VAL A 5 3.27 -5.21 -0.54
N GLN A 6 4.31 -5.62 0.16
CA GLN A 6 4.70 -5.00 1.42
C GLN A 6 6.08 -4.37 1.29
N VAL A 7 6.20 -3.15 1.79
CA VAL A 7 7.46 -2.43 1.88
C VAL A 7 8.15 -2.83 3.19
N ASN A 8 9.40 -3.25 3.11
CA ASN A 8 10.22 -3.44 4.30
C ASN A 8 10.76 -2.09 4.77
N ILE A 9 9.95 -1.41 5.60
CA ILE A 9 10.26 -0.04 6.07
C ILE A 9 11.56 0.04 6.88
N GLU A 10 11.97 -1.05 7.53
CA GLU A 10 13.20 -1.11 8.33
C GLU A 10 14.46 -1.05 7.45
N LYS A 11 14.33 -1.38 6.17
CA LYS A 11 15.44 -1.35 5.19
C LYS A 11 15.47 -0.09 4.34
N LEU A 12 14.51 0.81 4.51
CA LEU A 12 14.49 2.05 3.76
C LEU A 12 15.53 3.02 4.32
N PRO A 13 16.27 3.72 3.44
CA PRO A 13 17.17 4.77 3.88
C PRO A 13 16.40 5.99 4.40
N GLU A 14 17.10 6.87 5.10
CA GLU A 14 16.54 8.11 5.63
C GLU A 14 15.83 8.92 4.55
N GLY A 15 14.67 9.47 4.90
CA GLY A 15 13.84 10.25 3.98
C GLY A 15 12.95 9.43 3.05
N TRP A 16 13.01 8.08 3.11
CA TRP A 16 12.09 7.21 2.40
C TRP A 16 11.02 6.63 3.32
N SER A 17 9.83 6.46 2.76
CA SER A 17 8.69 5.84 3.43
C SER A 17 7.80 5.11 2.42
N ARG A 18 6.92 4.25 2.89
CA ARG A 18 5.88 3.63 2.06
C ARG A 18 5.06 4.69 1.31
N ASP A 19 4.68 5.77 1.98
CA ASP A 19 3.85 6.81 1.39
C ASP A 19 4.60 7.59 0.30
N ARG A 20 5.89 7.84 0.51
CA ARG A 20 6.73 8.46 -0.52
C ARG A 20 6.86 7.57 -1.76
N ILE A 21 7.09 6.27 -1.59
CA ILE A 21 7.13 5.31 -2.69
C ILE A 21 5.82 5.33 -3.46
N MET A 22 4.68 5.30 -2.76
CA MET A 22 3.35 5.36 -3.36
C MET A 22 3.14 6.66 -4.15
N GLN A 23 3.53 7.81 -3.60
CA GLN A 23 3.41 9.10 -4.26
C GLN A 23 4.28 9.18 -5.52
N ASP A 24 5.52 8.73 -5.47
CA ASP A 24 6.44 8.74 -6.61
C ASP A 24 5.95 7.83 -7.75
N ILE A 25 5.37 6.67 -7.42
CA ILE A 25 4.76 5.77 -8.42
C ILE A 25 3.52 6.44 -9.06
N ASN A 26 2.66 7.04 -8.26
CA ASN A 26 1.49 7.78 -8.76
C ASN A 26 1.90 8.95 -9.66
N ALA A 27 2.98 9.64 -9.34
CA ALA A 27 3.51 10.74 -10.15
C ALA A 27 3.97 10.28 -11.54
N LEU A 28 4.32 9.00 -11.71
CA LEU A 28 4.63 8.39 -13.00
C LEU A 28 3.36 7.93 -13.77
N GLY A 29 2.18 8.25 -13.27
CA GLY A 29 0.92 7.93 -13.90
C GLY A 29 0.50 6.47 -13.77
N VAL A 30 0.93 5.79 -12.72
CA VAL A 30 0.55 4.41 -12.37
C VAL A 30 -0.26 4.44 -11.08
N PRO A 31 -1.53 3.96 -11.09
CA PRO A 31 -2.33 3.89 -9.87
C PRO A 31 -1.70 2.98 -8.81
N CYS A 32 -1.34 3.56 -7.68
CA CYS A 32 -0.80 2.87 -6.53
C CYS A 32 -1.49 3.38 -5.26
N PHE A 33 -1.94 2.46 -4.42
CA PHE A 33 -2.73 2.77 -3.23
C PHE A 33 -2.12 2.10 -2.00
N SER A 34 -2.54 2.54 -0.81
CA SER A 34 -2.16 1.90 0.46
C SER A 34 -2.91 0.59 0.74
N GLY A 35 -3.92 0.29 -0.08
CA GLY A 35 -4.76 -0.90 0.10
C GLY A 35 -6.08 -0.62 0.82
N SER A 36 -6.71 -1.67 1.31
CA SER A 36 -7.96 -1.59 2.07
C SER A 36 -7.69 -1.17 3.52
N CYS A 37 -8.72 -0.72 4.23
CA CYS A 37 -8.65 -0.43 5.65
C CYS A 37 -8.22 -1.68 6.43
N SER A 38 -7.04 -1.65 7.03
CA SER A 38 -6.48 -2.78 7.77
C SER A 38 -7.01 -2.87 9.20
N GLU A 39 -7.39 -1.74 9.77
CA GLU A 39 -7.85 -1.63 11.15
C GLU A 39 -9.29 -1.11 11.19
N VAL A 40 -10.20 -1.80 10.50
CA VAL A 40 -11.61 -1.41 10.38
C VAL A 40 -12.28 -1.21 11.74
N TYR A 41 -11.82 -1.91 12.78
CA TYR A 41 -12.32 -1.76 14.14
C TYR A 41 -12.05 -0.38 14.77
N LEU A 42 -11.18 0.44 14.18
CA LEU A 42 -10.94 1.83 14.60
C LEU A 42 -11.92 2.83 13.97
N GLU A 43 -12.73 2.39 13.01
CA GLU A 43 -13.72 3.25 12.38
C GLU A 43 -14.79 3.71 13.39
N HIS A 44 -15.31 4.91 13.20
CA HIS A 44 -16.31 5.50 14.10
C HIS A 44 -17.57 4.64 14.28
N ALA A 45 -17.90 3.80 13.29
CA ALA A 45 -19.04 2.86 13.40
C ALA A 45 -18.90 1.87 14.57
N PHE A 46 -17.68 1.65 15.08
CA PHE A 46 -17.41 0.75 16.20
C PHE A 46 -17.22 1.48 17.53
N ASP A 47 -17.35 2.81 17.56
CA ASP A 47 -17.30 3.57 18.80
C ASP A 47 -18.45 3.13 19.71
N HIS A 48 -18.15 2.99 21.00
CA HIS A 48 -19.10 2.57 22.02
C HIS A 48 -19.75 1.20 21.80
N THR A 49 -19.13 0.33 20.99
CA THR A 49 -19.55 -1.05 20.78
C THR A 49 -18.63 -2.03 21.52
N PRO A 50 -19.10 -3.25 21.86
CA PRO A 50 -18.25 -4.28 22.46
C PRO A 50 -17.35 -5.00 21.44
N TRP A 51 -17.39 -4.62 20.17
CA TRP A 51 -16.70 -5.34 19.08
C TRP A 51 -15.29 -4.81 18.78
N ARG A 52 -14.94 -3.65 19.36
CA ARG A 52 -13.56 -3.14 19.25
C ARG A 52 -12.66 -3.92 20.22
N PRO A 53 -11.52 -4.50 19.75
CA PRO A 53 -10.59 -5.16 20.65
C PRO A 53 -10.03 -4.17 21.68
N GLU A 54 -9.75 -4.65 22.90
CA GLU A 54 -9.18 -3.83 23.96
C GLU A 54 -7.78 -3.30 23.60
N LYS A 55 -7.01 -4.09 22.88
CA LYS A 55 -5.68 -3.72 22.39
C LYS A 55 -5.67 -3.68 20.87
N ARG A 56 -4.92 -2.72 20.34
CA ARG A 56 -4.69 -2.60 18.91
C ARG A 56 -4.04 -3.87 18.36
N LEU A 57 -4.51 -4.34 17.21
CA LEU A 57 -4.00 -5.54 16.55
C LEU A 57 -2.71 -5.19 15.79
N GLU A 58 -1.57 -5.58 16.33
CA GLU A 58 -0.24 -5.21 15.83
C GLU A 58 -0.02 -5.63 14.37
N ASN A 59 -0.46 -6.82 13.98
CA ASN A 59 -0.32 -7.28 12.59
C ASN A 59 -1.19 -6.46 11.63
N ALA A 60 -2.41 -6.09 12.03
CA ALA A 60 -3.29 -5.25 11.23
C ALA A 60 -2.69 -3.86 11.04
N LYS A 61 -2.17 -3.27 12.11
CA LYS A 61 -1.45 -2.00 12.07
C LYS A 61 -0.25 -2.07 11.13
N LYS A 62 0.61 -3.07 11.29
CA LYS A 62 1.80 -3.26 10.44
C LYS A 62 1.42 -3.39 8.96
N LEU A 63 0.40 -4.17 8.63
CA LEU A 63 -0.09 -4.31 7.27
C LEU A 63 -0.57 -2.97 6.70
N GLY A 64 -1.31 -2.18 7.47
CA GLY A 64 -1.76 -0.85 7.07
C GLY A 64 -0.63 0.13 6.78
N GLU A 65 0.47 0.03 7.53
CA GLU A 65 1.63 0.92 7.41
C GLU A 65 2.59 0.51 6.29
N THR A 66 2.59 -0.75 5.87
CA THR A 66 3.58 -1.29 4.93
C THR A 66 3.03 -1.67 3.57
N SER A 67 1.71 -1.81 3.43
CA SER A 67 1.10 -2.29 2.18
C SER A 67 1.09 -1.24 1.08
N LEU A 68 1.34 -1.71 -0.14
CA LEU A 68 1.01 -1.05 -1.39
C LEU A 68 0.08 -1.96 -2.20
N MET A 69 -0.80 -1.37 -2.98
CA MET A 69 -1.76 -2.10 -3.80
C MET A 69 -1.77 -1.57 -5.22
N PHE A 70 -1.66 -2.48 -6.18
CA PHE A 70 -1.75 -2.23 -7.61
C PHE A 70 -3.01 -2.87 -8.19
N LEU A 71 -3.55 -2.25 -9.23
CA LEU A 71 -4.69 -2.80 -9.96
C LEU A 71 -4.21 -3.92 -10.89
N VAL A 72 -4.87 -5.06 -10.82
CA VAL A 72 -4.64 -6.20 -11.71
C VAL A 72 -5.99 -6.78 -12.12
N HIS A 73 -6.27 -6.83 -13.43
CA HIS A 73 -7.49 -7.46 -13.96
C HIS A 73 -7.26 -7.97 -15.39
N PRO A 74 -8.08 -8.92 -15.88
CA PRO A 74 -7.85 -9.57 -17.17
C PRO A 74 -7.87 -8.65 -18.39
N THR A 75 -8.49 -7.46 -18.26
CA THR A 75 -8.60 -6.49 -19.37
C THR A 75 -7.45 -5.47 -19.40
N LEU A 76 -6.49 -5.55 -18.46
CA LEU A 76 -5.28 -4.74 -18.54
C LEU A 76 -4.44 -5.19 -19.74
N SER A 77 -4.03 -4.20 -20.56
CA SER A 77 -3.14 -4.47 -21.66
C SER A 77 -1.72 -4.79 -21.15
N GLU A 78 -0.97 -5.54 -21.96
CA GLU A 78 0.46 -5.78 -21.67
C GLU A 78 1.23 -4.46 -21.53
N GLN A 79 0.91 -3.46 -22.36
CA GLN A 79 1.50 -2.12 -22.27
C GLN A 79 1.26 -1.47 -20.90
N SER A 80 0.04 -1.58 -20.34
CA SER A 80 -0.28 -1.08 -19.02
C SER A 80 0.50 -1.80 -17.91
N MET A 81 0.66 -3.12 -18.05
CA MET A 81 1.46 -3.92 -17.12
C MET A 81 2.94 -3.53 -17.18
N GLN A 82 3.49 -3.36 -18.37
CA GLN A 82 4.88 -2.93 -18.56
C GLN A 82 5.11 -1.52 -18.01
N LYS A 83 4.17 -0.60 -18.18
CA LYS A 83 4.22 0.73 -17.58
C LYS A 83 4.27 0.66 -16.06
N THR A 84 3.47 -0.18 -15.45
CA THR A 84 3.47 -0.39 -13.99
C THR A 84 4.81 -0.93 -13.51
N ILE A 85 5.34 -1.94 -14.17
CA ILE A 85 6.65 -2.53 -13.84
C ILE A 85 7.75 -1.47 -13.97
N ALA A 86 7.77 -0.72 -15.05
CA ALA A 86 8.76 0.32 -15.30
C ALA A 86 8.72 1.43 -14.22
N ALA A 87 7.52 1.85 -13.81
CA ALA A 87 7.35 2.84 -12.76
C ALA A 87 7.89 2.35 -11.40
N ILE A 88 7.57 1.10 -11.04
CA ILE A 88 8.08 0.48 -9.80
C ILE A 88 9.62 0.44 -9.84
N HIS A 89 10.21 -0.05 -10.93
CA HIS A 89 11.68 -0.10 -11.09
C HIS A 89 12.31 1.29 -10.99
N ALA A 90 11.71 2.30 -11.64
CA ALA A 90 12.24 3.66 -11.62
C ALA A 90 12.24 4.28 -10.22
N VAL A 91 11.23 3.99 -9.41
CA VAL A 91 11.16 4.48 -8.02
C VAL A 91 12.12 3.72 -7.12
N ILE A 92 12.16 2.38 -7.22
CA ILE A 92 13.07 1.56 -6.42
C ILE A 92 14.53 1.86 -6.73
N ALA A 93 14.87 2.18 -7.97
CA ALA A 93 16.23 2.56 -8.36
C ALA A 93 16.74 3.85 -7.71
N LYS A 94 15.85 4.67 -7.11
CA LYS A 94 16.21 5.88 -6.36
C LYS A 94 16.50 5.60 -4.89
N ILE A 95 16.15 4.41 -4.42
CA ILE A 95 16.33 3.96 -3.03
C ILE A 95 17.72 3.34 -2.88
#